data_ad8b0db4e5410748affde9c57b0443aa
#
_entry.id   ad8b0db4e5410748affde9c57b0443aa
#
_cell.length_a   1.000
_cell.length_b   1.000
_cell.length_c   1.000
_cell.angle_alpha   90.00
_cell.angle_beta   90.00
_cell.angle_gamma   90.00
#
_symmetry.space_group_name_H-M   'P 1'
#
loop_
_entity.id
_entity.type
_entity.pdbx_description
1 polymer ?
#
loop_
_entity_poly.entity_id
_entity_poly.type
_entity_poly.pdbx_seq_one_letter_code
_entity_poly.pdbx_strand_id
1 'polypeptide(L)'
;MADFEQSREIDAAPEAVWRLVSDPDRLADWVPTTTASRAAARDAVQLRGESHGHDYDLRSGFVADDDARRLSWDSPRLSGYQGSLTVSGHDGGSRVTVQVTIPGAPAAMHEEITRGLAETLDRIGRLTRA
;
A
#
# COMPACT_ATOMS: atom_id res chain seq x y z
N MET A 1 11.08 -7.78 15.50
CA MET A 1 10.57 -7.33 14.20
C MET A 1 9.07 -7.58 14.17
N ALA A 2 8.28 -6.58 13.80
CA ALA A 2 6.82 -6.71 13.79
C ALA A 2 6.31 -6.85 12.37
N ASP A 3 5.50 -7.90 12.15
CA ASP A 3 4.86 -8.18 10.88
C ASP A 3 3.36 -7.97 11.00
N PHE A 4 2.78 -7.31 10.01
CA PHE A 4 1.35 -7.03 9.95
C PHE A 4 0.80 -7.53 8.62
N GLU A 5 -0.38 -8.12 8.66
CA GLU A 5 -1.05 -8.60 7.45
C GLU A 5 -2.55 -8.41 7.58
N GLN A 6 -3.17 -7.91 6.52
CA GLN A 6 -4.62 -7.84 6.42
C GLN A 6 -5.06 -8.17 5.00
N SER A 7 -6.25 -8.75 4.88
CA SER A 7 -6.88 -9.06 3.60
C SER A 7 -8.29 -8.51 3.56
N ARG A 8 -8.75 -8.17 2.37
CA ARG A 8 -10.12 -7.71 2.14
C ARG A 8 -10.63 -8.27 0.82
N GLU A 9 -11.87 -8.73 0.83
CA GLU A 9 -12.57 -9.09 -0.40
C GLU A 9 -13.21 -7.83 -0.97
N ILE A 10 -13.06 -7.63 -2.28
CA ILE A 10 -13.52 -6.43 -2.97
C ILE A 10 -14.36 -6.85 -4.16
N ASP A 11 -15.54 -6.22 -4.30
CA ASP A 11 -16.46 -6.47 -5.41
C ASP A 11 -16.01 -5.70 -6.65
N ALA A 12 -14.90 -6.13 -7.21
CA ALA A 12 -14.33 -5.57 -8.43
C ALA A 12 -13.39 -6.60 -9.05
N ALA A 13 -13.27 -6.56 -10.38
CA ALA A 13 -12.37 -7.47 -11.10
C ALA A 13 -10.92 -7.24 -10.69
N PRO A 14 -10.07 -8.30 -10.62
CA PRO A 14 -8.66 -8.14 -10.27
C PRO A 14 -7.91 -7.13 -11.13
N GLU A 15 -8.20 -7.07 -12.42
CA GLU A 15 -7.58 -6.11 -13.33
C GLU A 15 -7.89 -4.66 -12.95
N ALA A 16 -9.12 -4.39 -12.52
CA ALA A 16 -9.53 -3.04 -12.12
C ALA A 16 -8.81 -2.62 -10.83
N VAL A 17 -8.71 -3.52 -9.87
CA VAL A 17 -7.98 -3.26 -8.62
C VAL A 17 -6.50 -3.08 -8.91
N TRP A 18 -5.90 -3.95 -9.73
CA TRP A 18 -4.49 -3.87 -10.07
C TRP A 18 -4.15 -2.57 -10.80
N ARG A 19 -5.02 -2.13 -11.70
CA ARG A 19 -4.80 -0.87 -12.43
C ARG A 19 -4.71 0.32 -11.50
N LEU A 20 -5.53 0.34 -10.44
CA LEU A 20 -5.47 1.41 -9.45
C LEU A 20 -4.18 1.34 -8.64
N VAL A 21 -3.89 0.18 -8.03
CA VAL A 21 -2.80 0.08 -7.05
C VAL A 21 -1.41 0.08 -7.69
N SER A 22 -1.29 -0.33 -8.95
CA SER A 22 -0.01 -0.35 -9.65
C SER A 22 0.38 0.99 -10.27
N ASP A 23 -0.49 1.98 -10.24
CA ASP A 23 -0.21 3.30 -10.79
C ASP A 23 0.53 4.16 -9.75
N PRO A 24 1.82 4.48 -9.99
CA PRO A 24 2.60 5.24 -9.02
C PRO A 24 2.11 6.67 -8.82
N ASP A 25 1.33 7.21 -9.75
CA ASP A 25 0.79 8.57 -9.63
C ASP A 25 -0.50 8.64 -8.81
N ARG A 26 -1.05 7.49 -8.40
CA ARG A 26 -2.32 7.42 -7.68
C ARG A 26 -2.23 6.93 -6.24
N LEU A 27 -1.02 6.82 -5.67
CA LEU A 27 -0.86 6.33 -4.30
C LEU A 27 -1.59 7.21 -3.27
N ALA A 28 -1.68 8.52 -3.52
CA ALA A 28 -2.40 9.43 -2.65
C ALA A 28 -3.89 9.10 -2.54
N ASP A 29 -4.46 8.43 -3.52
CA ASP A 29 -5.88 8.10 -3.52
C ASP A 29 -6.22 7.02 -2.50
N TRP A 30 -5.29 6.10 -2.22
CA TRP A 30 -5.57 4.97 -1.35
C TRP A 30 -4.60 4.80 -0.18
N VAL A 31 -3.48 5.52 -0.13
CA VAL A 31 -2.57 5.50 1.03
C VAL A 31 -2.93 6.64 1.97
N PRO A 32 -3.38 6.36 3.22
CA PRO A 32 -3.96 7.40 4.10
C PRO A 32 -3.06 8.58 4.41
N THR A 33 -1.75 8.39 4.53
CA THR A 33 -0.82 9.46 4.89
C THR A 33 -0.20 10.18 3.70
N THR A 34 -0.44 9.69 2.49
CA THR A 34 0.15 10.26 1.27
C THR A 34 -0.79 11.29 0.66
N THR A 35 -0.30 12.49 0.39
CA THR A 35 -1.08 13.57 -0.23
C THR A 35 -0.75 13.77 -1.71
N ALA A 36 0.44 13.33 -2.15
CA ALA A 36 0.83 13.37 -3.56
C ALA A 36 1.84 12.26 -3.85
N SER A 37 1.81 11.74 -5.06
CA SER A 37 2.75 10.72 -5.50
C SER A 37 3.00 10.86 -7.00
N ARG A 38 4.18 10.43 -7.43
CA ARG A 38 4.54 10.38 -8.86
C ARG A 38 5.64 9.38 -9.10
N ALA A 39 5.68 8.84 -10.30
CA ALA A 39 6.79 8.00 -10.72
C ALA A 39 8.09 8.81 -10.71
N ALA A 40 9.13 8.30 -10.05
CA ALA A 40 10.44 8.94 -9.98
C ALA A 40 11.45 8.22 -10.87
N ALA A 41 11.31 6.90 -11.01
CA ALA A 41 12.11 6.04 -11.86
C ALA A 41 11.29 4.77 -12.13
N ARG A 42 11.87 3.83 -12.88
CA ARG A 42 11.21 2.57 -13.22
C ARG A 42 10.73 1.80 -11.97
N ASP A 43 11.52 1.83 -10.90
CA ASP A 43 11.27 1.09 -9.67
C ASP A 43 11.28 1.98 -8.43
N ALA A 44 10.91 3.25 -8.61
CA ALA A 44 10.87 4.20 -7.51
C ALA A 44 9.73 5.20 -7.68
N VAL A 45 9.22 5.68 -6.56
CA VAL A 45 8.15 6.67 -6.49
C VAL A 45 8.55 7.78 -5.54
N GLN A 46 8.18 9.03 -5.89
CA GLN A 46 8.32 10.18 -5.01
C GLN A 46 7.01 10.37 -4.26
N LEU A 47 7.08 10.39 -2.93
CA LEU A 47 5.93 10.50 -2.05
C LEU A 47 5.97 11.79 -1.25
N ARG A 48 4.83 12.44 -1.14
CA ARG A 48 4.61 13.54 -0.20
C ARG A 48 3.43 13.20 0.69
N GLY A 49 3.52 13.60 1.96
CA GLY A 49 2.43 13.36 2.88
C GLY A 49 2.71 13.91 4.25
N GLU A 50 1.84 13.53 5.19
CA GLU A 50 1.93 13.94 6.58
C GLU A 50 1.64 12.74 7.47
N SER A 51 2.44 12.58 8.50
CA SER A 51 2.25 11.53 9.50
C SER A 51 2.64 12.07 10.86
N HIS A 52 1.72 11.94 11.84
CA HIS A 52 1.94 12.38 13.23
C HIS A 52 2.37 13.86 13.33
N GLY A 53 1.77 14.73 12.51
CA GLY A 53 2.07 16.14 12.50
C GLY A 53 3.37 16.53 11.80
N HIS A 54 4.03 15.58 11.15
CA HIS A 54 5.27 15.82 10.40
C HIS A 54 5.05 15.60 8.91
N ASP A 55 5.47 16.57 8.11
CA ASP A 55 5.46 16.45 6.66
C ASP A 55 6.64 15.59 6.20
N TYR A 56 6.42 14.81 5.17
CA TYR A 56 7.50 14.06 4.53
C TYR A 56 7.48 14.27 3.02
N ASP A 57 8.68 14.19 2.43
CA ASP A 57 8.89 14.20 0.98
C ASP A 57 10.06 13.24 0.76
N LEU A 58 9.76 12.04 0.24
CA LEU A 58 10.77 11.01 0.14
C LEU A 58 10.61 10.18 -1.12
N ARG A 59 11.73 9.59 -1.56
CA ARG A 59 11.76 8.63 -2.65
C ARG A 59 11.75 7.22 -2.06
N SER A 60 10.82 6.41 -2.50
CA SER A 60 10.64 5.04 -2.03
C SER A 60 10.84 4.06 -3.17
N GLY A 61 11.37 2.88 -2.88
CA GLY A 61 11.34 1.76 -3.80
C GLY A 61 9.87 1.38 -4.07
N PHE A 62 9.56 1.06 -5.31
CA PHE A 62 8.20 0.71 -5.72
C PHE A 62 8.29 -0.19 -6.94
N VAL A 63 8.02 -1.48 -6.76
CA VAL A 63 8.10 -2.47 -7.81
C VAL A 63 6.74 -3.09 -8.04
N ALA A 64 6.27 -3.04 -9.29
CA ALA A 64 5.00 -3.66 -9.69
C ALA A 64 5.29 -4.86 -10.59
N ASP A 65 4.85 -6.05 -10.15
CA ASP A 65 4.92 -7.27 -10.93
C ASP A 65 3.53 -7.56 -11.51
N ASP A 66 3.34 -7.23 -12.78
CA ASP A 66 2.04 -7.36 -13.44
C ASP A 66 1.57 -8.81 -13.52
N ASP A 67 2.49 -9.76 -13.72
CA ASP A 67 2.13 -11.17 -13.83
C ASP A 67 1.61 -11.73 -12.51
N ALA A 68 2.25 -11.38 -11.42
CA ALA A 68 1.86 -11.82 -10.09
C ALA A 68 0.81 -10.92 -9.44
N ARG A 69 0.55 -9.74 -10.02
CA ARG A 69 -0.28 -8.67 -9.44
C ARG A 69 0.17 -8.37 -8.02
N ARG A 70 1.47 -8.11 -7.88
CA ARG A 70 2.09 -7.86 -6.59
C ARG A 70 2.90 -6.56 -6.63
N LEU A 71 2.61 -5.69 -5.68
CA LEU A 71 3.43 -4.50 -5.41
C LEU A 71 4.40 -4.82 -4.28
N SER A 72 5.59 -4.23 -4.37
CA SER A 72 6.56 -4.28 -3.27
C SER A 72 7.16 -2.89 -3.09
N TRP A 73 7.35 -2.50 -1.84
CA TRP A 73 7.94 -1.19 -1.52
C TRP A 73 8.82 -1.29 -0.28
N ASP A 74 9.69 -0.30 -0.14
CA ASP A 74 10.54 -0.14 1.03
C ASP A 74 10.61 1.33 1.42
N SER A 75 11.35 1.65 2.46
CA SER A 75 11.60 3.04 2.85
C SER A 75 13.09 3.25 3.08
N PRO A 76 13.70 4.28 2.45
CA PRO A 76 15.10 4.57 2.68
C PRO A 76 15.38 5.09 4.09
N ARG A 77 14.35 5.49 4.83
CA ARG A 77 14.49 6.06 6.18
C ARG A 77 14.49 5.02 7.29
N LEU A 78 13.98 3.82 7.01
CA LEU A 78 13.86 2.77 8.02
C LEU A 78 14.41 1.47 7.46
N SER A 79 15.61 1.13 7.87
CA SER A 79 16.26 -0.11 7.44
C SER A 79 15.42 -1.33 7.84
N GLY A 80 15.20 -2.23 6.91
CA GLY A 80 14.39 -3.42 7.15
C GLY A 80 12.88 -3.22 7.01
N TYR A 81 12.41 -1.99 6.82
CA TYR A 81 11.00 -1.75 6.51
C TYR A 81 10.72 -2.19 5.09
N GLN A 82 9.68 -2.98 4.94
CA GLN A 82 9.20 -3.37 3.61
C GLN A 82 7.73 -3.74 3.67
N GLY A 83 7.08 -3.57 2.53
CA GLY A 83 5.69 -3.92 2.39
C GLY A 83 5.39 -4.56 1.04
N SER A 84 4.27 -5.23 0.97
CA SER A 84 3.76 -5.79 -0.28
C SER A 84 2.24 -5.77 -0.29
N LEU A 85 1.68 -5.72 -1.49
CA LEU A 85 0.25 -5.81 -1.71
C LEU A 85 0.02 -6.74 -2.89
N THR A 86 -0.84 -7.73 -2.72
CA THR A 86 -1.14 -8.73 -3.74
C THR A 86 -2.63 -8.69 -4.05
N VAL A 87 -2.97 -8.74 -5.34
CA VAL A 87 -4.35 -8.80 -5.82
C VAL A 87 -4.58 -10.18 -6.45
N SER A 88 -5.58 -10.90 -5.97
CA SER A 88 -5.96 -12.20 -6.54
C SER A 88 -7.46 -12.25 -6.82
N GLY A 89 -7.86 -13.12 -7.76
CA GLY A 89 -9.28 -13.36 -8.03
C GLY A 89 -9.92 -14.17 -6.92
N HIS A 90 -11.17 -13.84 -6.55
CA HIS A 90 -11.89 -14.55 -5.49
C HIS A 90 -13.40 -14.36 -5.67
N ASP A 91 -14.12 -15.47 -5.85
CA ASP A 91 -15.60 -15.50 -5.93
C ASP A 91 -16.23 -14.45 -6.84
N GLY A 92 -15.66 -14.28 -8.04
CA GLY A 92 -16.15 -13.30 -9.00
C GLY A 92 -15.67 -11.86 -8.78
N GLY A 93 -14.92 -11.64 -7.71
CA GLY A 93 -14.29 -10.36 -7.39
C GLY A 93 -12.81 -10.51 -7.15
N SER A 94 -12.30 -9.78 -6.18
CA SER A 94 -10.88 -9.78 -5.84
C SER A 94 -10.67 -9.97 -4.35
N ARG A 95 -9.50 -10.50 -4.00
CA ARG A 95 -8.97 -10.45 -2.64
C ARG A 95 -7.67 -9.65 -2.68
N VAL A 96 -7.58 -8.62 -1.84
CA VAL A 96 -6.39 -7.80 -1.71
C VAL A 96 -5.75 -8.10 -0.36
N THR A 97 -4.48 -8.47 -0.38
CA THR A 97 -3.71 -8.78 0.84
C THR A 97 -2.56 -7.80 0.94
N VAL A 98 -2.44 -7.12 2.07
CA VAL A 98 -1.32 -6.21 2.35
C VAL A 98 -0.52 -6.76 3.52
N GLN A 99 0.81 -6.75 3.37
CA GLN A 99 1.77 -7.20 4.39
C GLN A 99 2.80 -6.11 4.59
N VAL A 100 3.13 -5.82 5.85
CA VAL A 100 4.19 -4.84 6.19
C VAL A 100 5.06 -5.43 7.27
N THR A 101 6.37 -5.24 7.12
CA THR A 101 7.36 -5.56 8.15
C THR A 101 7.95 -4.25 8.66
N ILE A 102 7.80 -3.98 9.95
CA ILE A 102 8.29 -2.74 10.58
C ILE A 102 9.23 -3.10 11.72
N PRO A 103 10.56 -2.99 11.50
CA PRO A 103 11.53 -3.30 12.55
C PRO A 103 11.38 -2.36 13.74
N GLY A 104 11.32 -2.93 14.95
CA GLY A 104 11.29 -2.16 16.18
C GLY A 104 9.99 -1.39 16.45
N ALA A 105 8.89 -1.74 15.79
CA ALA A 105 7.61 -1.08 16.03
C ALA A 105 7.15 -1.28 17.49
N PRO A 106 6.95 -0.21 18.28
CA PRO A 106 6.47 -0.34 19.66
C PRO A 106 5.08 -0.97 19.70
N ALA A 107 4.81 -1.77 20.73
CA ALA A 107 3.50 -2.39 20.90
C ALA A 107 2.36 -1.37 20.90
N ALA A 108 2.60 -0.18 21.42
CA ALA A 108 1.62 0.91 21.46
C ALA A 108 1.19 1.37 20.07
N MET A 109 1.99 1.14 19.04
CA MET A 109 1.68 1.52 17.66
C MET A 109 0.99 0.42 16.86
N HIS A 110 0.88 -0.80 17.39
CA HIS A 110 0.32 -1.93 16.63
C HIS A 110 -1.14 -1.69 16.22
N GLU A 111 -1.93 -1.13 17.12
CA GLU A 111 -3.33 -0.82 16.81
C GLU A 111 -3.46 0.25 15.73
N GLU A 112 -2.64 1.29 15.79
CA GLU A 112 -2.62 2.35 14.78
C GLU A 112 -2.23 1.81 13.41
N ILE A 113 -1.20 0.96 13.36
CA ILE A 113 -0.75 0.33 12.12
C ILE A 113 -1.86 -0.54 11.53
N THR A 114 -2.49 -1.37 12.36
CA THR A 114 -3.59 -2.23 11.95
C THR A 114 -4.76 -1.42 11.39
N ARG A 115 -5.09 -0.31 12.03
CA ARG A 115 -6.15 0.59 11.59
C ARG A 115 -5.80 1.26 10.26
N GLY A 116 -4.54 1.67 10.09
CA GLY A 116 -4.07 2.26 8.83
C GLY A 116 -4.16 1.29 7.65
N LEU A 117 -3.82 0.03 7.87
CA LEU A 117 -3.95 -1.01 6.84
C LEU A 117 -5.42 -1.25 6.48
N ALA A 118 -6.30 -1.27 7.46
CA ALA A 118 -7.74 -1.43 7.23
C ALA A 118 -8.29 -0.27 6.41
N GLU A 119 -7.88 0.96 6.71
CA GLU A 119 -8.30 2.15 5.96
C GLU A 119 -7.78 2.10 4.53
N THR A 120 -6.55 1.64 4.31
CA THR A 120 -6.00 1.45 2.97
C THR A 120 -6.90 0.53 2.14
N LEU A 121 -7.26 -0.62 2.71
CA LEU A 121 -8.12 -1.58 2.02
C LEU A 121 -9.53 -1.03 1.78
N ASP A 122 -10.07 -0.26 2.71
CA ASP A 122 -11.37 0.39 2.54
C ASP A 122 -11.36 1.38 1.37
N ARG A 123 -10.30 2.18 1.25
CA ARG A 123 -10.16 3.14 0.16
C ARG A 123 -10.06 2.45 -1.19
N ILE A 124 -9.25 1.39 -1.28
CA ILE A 124 -9.12 0.60 -2.51
C ILE A 124 -10.50 0.07 -2.92
N GLY A 125 -11.24 -0.47 -1.96
CA GLY A 125 -12.58 -1.01 -2.20
C GLY A 125 -13.54 0.04 -2.73
N ARG A 126 -13.56 1.24 -2.12
CA ARG A 126 -14.45 2.33 -2.55
C ARG A 126 -14.13 2.84 -3.95
N LEU A 127 -12.85 2.86 -4.30
CA LEU A 127 -12.41 3.39 -5.60
C LEU A 127 -12.62 2.40 -6.75
N THR A 128 -12.73 1.11 -6.46
CA THR A 128 -12.75 0.06 -7.49
C THR A 128 -14.08 -0.70 -7.59
N ARG A 129 -15.01 -0.52 -6.68
CA ARG A 129 -16.31 -1.19 -6.73
C ARG A 129 -17.03 -0.89 -8.02
N ALA A 130 -17.58 -1.94 -8.61
CA ALA A 130 -18.39 -1.83 -9.82
C ALA A 130 -19.74 -1.17 -9.53
#